data_19bd9c289b540ec842dd393b645f90bf
#
_entry.id   19bd9c289b540ec842dd393b645f90bf
#
_cell.length_a   1.000
_cell.length_b   1.000
_cell.length_c   1.000
_cell.angle_alpha   90.00
_cell.angle_beta   90.00
_cell.angle_gamma   90.00
#
_symmetry.space_group_name_H-M   'P 1'
#
loop_
_entity.id
_entity.type
_entity.pdbx_description
1 polymer ?
#
loop_
_entity_poly.entity_id
_entity_poly.type
_entity_poly.pdbx_seq_one_letter_code
_entity_poly.pdbx_strand_id
1 'polypeptide(L)'
;MKTFRIGGVHPAENKLSSGKAIETLELPKKAVFPLSQHIGAPTTPIVKRGDVVKVGTKIAEAGGFVSAAIFSSVSGKVNKIDSVIDASGYRKPAIFIDVEGDEWEESIDRSTELVKECNLTPEEITAKIKNAGVVGMGGACFPTHVKLTPPPGCKAECVIINAVECEPYLTADHRLMLEKPEQILVGVKLLMKAAKVTKGYIGIENNKPDAIKLMTEKASIYPDIEIVPLKVKYPQGGEKQLIDAVINRQVPAPPAIPIHVGAVVQNVGTAYAVYEAVQKNKPLFERIVTVTGKSVKNPSNFLTRMGTPMSQLIEAAGGLPEDTGKVIGGGPMMGKALSNIEVPICKGSSGVLIMNDKEAARGEAKPCIRCAKCVSVCPMGLEPYLLATCSAHGDWERVENEMIMSCIECGSCQFTCPSHRPMLDYIRLGKGKVGGIIRARNAKK
;
A
#
# COMPACT_ATOMS: atom_id res chain seq x y z
N MET A 1 20.93 6.87 -14.26
CA MET A 1 19.84 6.58 -13.32
C MET A 1 19.67 5.09 -13.19
N LYS A 2 19.44 4.62 -11.95
CA LYS A 2 19.26 3.20 -11.63
C LYS A 2 17.87 2.69 -12.03
N THR A 3 17.74 1.39 -12.28
CA THR A 3 16.47 0.67 -12.53
C THR A 3 16.69 -0.83 -12.35
N PHE A 4 15.61 -1.58 -12.15
CA PHE A 4 15.67 -3.04 -12.10
C PHE A 4 15.97 -3.65 -13.48
N ARG A 5 16.55 -4.84 -13.51
CA ARG A 5 17.17 -5.44 -14.71
C ARG A 5 16.18 -6.12 -15.66
N ILE A 6 15.19 -6.85 -15.16
CA ILE A 6 14.38 -7.79 -15.95
C ILE A 6 12.96 -7.23 -16.13
N GLY A 7 12.43 -7.30 -17.34
CA GLY A 7 11.03 -7.00 -17.64
C GLY A 7 10.65 -5.53 -17.49
N GLY A 8 9.38 -5.31 -17.20
CA GLY A 8 8.77 -3.98 -17.00
C GLY A 8 8.08 -3.43 -18.23
N VAL A 9 7.20 -2.44 -18.00
CA VAL A 9 6.41 -1.74 -19.03
C VAL A 9 6.40 -0.24 -18.76
N HIS A 10 5.93 0.55 -19.71
CA HIS A 10 5.83 2.01 -19.64
C HIS A 10 4.38 2.45 -19.91
N PRO A 11 3.46 2.30 -18.93
CA PRO A 11 2.11 2.82 -19.07
C PRO A 11 2.12 4.35 -19.05
N ALA A 12 1.09 4.97 -19.66
CA ALA A 12 0.90 6.43 -19.57
C ALA A 12 0.71 6.83 -18.09
N GLU A 13 1.47 7.81 -17.64
CA GLU A 13 1.57 8.17 -16.22
C GLU A 13 0.30 8.80 -15.64
N ASN A 14 -0.35 9.68 -16.42
CA ASN A 14 -1.61 10.35 -16.07
C ASN A 14 -1.65 10.93 -14.64
N LYS A 15 -0.58 11.59 -14.19
CA LYS A 15 -0.44 12.16 -12.83
C LYS A 15 -1.27 13.46 -12.65
N LEU A 16 -2.58 13.40 -12.92
CA LEU A 16 -3.48 14.54 -13.05
C LEU A 16 -3.58 15.43 -11.79
N SER A 17 -3.38 14.85 -10.60
CA SER A 17 -3.44 15.54 -9.31
C SER A 17 -2.07 15.92 -8.74
N SER A 18 -0.96 15.75 -9.49
CA SER A 18 0.40 16.02 -8.98
C SER A 18 0.63 17.46 -8.52
N GLY A 19 0.00 18.44 -9.19
CA GLY A 19 0.07 19.87 -8.84
C GLY A 19 -0.90 20.30 -7.73
N LYS A 20 -1.75 19.42 -7.23
CA LYS A 20 -2.75 19.74 -6.20
C LYS A 20 -2.20 19.47 -4.80
N ALA A 21 -2.26 20.47 -3.92
CA ALA A 21 -1.93 20.29 -2.50
C ALA A 21 -2.87 19.27 -1.85
N ILE A 22 -2.42 18.69 -0.73
CA ILE A 22 -3.23 17.79 0.06
C ILE A 22 -4.36 18.59 0.73
N GLU A 23 -5.59 18.19 0.48
CA GLU A 23 -6.80 18.79 1.06
C GLU A 23 -7.31 17.90 2.22
N THR A 24 -7.70 18.50 3.33
CA THR A 24 -8.34 17.72 4.42
C THR A 24 -9.80 17.47 4.07
N LEU A 25 -10.20 16.19 4.02
CA LEU A 25 -11.58 15.82 3.78
C LEU A 25 -12.43 16.06 5.04
N GLU A 26 -13.68 16.49 4.86
CA GLU A 26 -14.65 16.58 5.95
C GLU A 26 -14.89 15.22 6.61
N LEU A 27 -15.26 15.25 7.90
CA LEU A 27 -15.57 14.02 8.63
C LEU A 27 -16.83 13.35 8.07
N PRO A 28 -16.84 12.01 7.97
CA PRO A 28 -18.05 11.29 7.55
C PRO A 28 -19.11 11.32 8.65
N LYS A 29 -20.38 11.21 8.27
CA LYS A 29 -21.46 11.01 9.26
C LYS A 29 -21.39 9.64 9.95
N LYS A 30 -20.83 8.66 9.26
CA LYS A 30 -20.59 7.29 9.75
C LYS A 30 -19.24 6.82 9.31
N ALA A 31 -18.50 6.18 10.22
CA ALA A 31 -17.24 5.55 9.91
C ALA A 31 -17.34 4.03 10.06
N VAL A 32 -16.78 3.27 9.11
CA VAL A 32 -16.86 1.81 9.07
C VAL A 32 -15.46 1.22 9.03
N PHE A 33 -15.13 0.38 10.01
CA PHE A 33 -13.79 -0.18 10.18
C PHE A 33 -13.81 -1.70 9.97
N PRO A 34 -13.47 -2.20 8.77
CA PRO A 34 -13.28 -3.64 8.56
C PRO A 34 -12.20 -4.18 9.48
N LEU A 35 -12.44 -5.36 10.08
CA LEU A 35 -11.49 -6.00 11.01
C LEU A 35 -10.28 -6.62 10.31
N SER A 36 -10.28 -6.71 8.98
CA SER A 36 -9.19 -7.23 8.17
C SER A 36 -8.66 -6.12 7.24
N GLN A 37 -7.71 -5.32 7.74
CA GLN A 37 -7.11 -4.20 7.00
C GLN A 37 -5.64 -4.44 6.61
N HIS A 38 -5.12 -5.65 6.81
CA HIS A 38 -3.71 -6.00 6.58
C HIS A 38 -3.57 -7.50 6.28
N ILE A 39 -2.41 -7.92 5.80
CA ILE A 39 -2.06 -9.33 5.69
C ILE A 39 -1.77 -9.91 7.08
N GLY A 40 -2.23 -11.12 7.31
CA GLY A 40 -2.06 -11.86 8.56
C GLY A 40 -3.40 -12.14 9.25
N ALA A 41 -3.37 -12.37 10.57
CA ALA A 41 -4.56 -12.66 11.34
C ALA A 41 -5.47 -11.43 11.43
N PRO A 42 -6.80 -11.55 11.21
CA PRO A 42 -7.74 -10.47 11.45
C PRO A 42 -7.64 -9.94 12.88
N THR A 43 -8.06 -8.70 13.08
CA THR A 43 -8.16 -8.12 14.43
C THR A 43 -9.42 -8.58 15.14
N THR A 44 -9.38 -8.53 16.47
CA THR A 44 -10.53 -8.82 17.34
C THR A 44 -11.08 -7.51 17.89
N PRO A 45 -12.38 -7.21 17.75
CA PRO A 45 -12.97 -6.00 18.33
C PRO A 45 -12.89 -6.05 19.87
N ILE A 46 -12.57 -4.91 20.49
CA ILE A 46 -12.53 -4.75 21.95
C ILE A 46 -13.59 -3.77 22.43
N VAL A 47 -14.41 -3.24 21.52
CA VAL A 47 -15.55 -2.37 21.80
C VAL A 47 -16.86 -3.10 21.50
N LYS A 48 -17.96 -2.61 22.09
CA LYS A 48 -19.31 -3.13 21.90
C LYS A 48 -20.27 -1.99 21.55
N ARG A 49 -21.46 -2.35 21.09
CA ARG A 49 -22.53 -1.38 20.79
C ARG A 49 -22.80 -0.48 22.02
N GLY A 50 -22.82 0.81 21.77
CA GLY A 50 -23.07 1.83 22.78
C GLY A 50 -21.82 2.45 23.40
N ASP A 51 -20.64 1.86 23.19
CA ASP A 51 -19.39 2.43 23.69
C ASP A 51 -19.10 3.76 22.98
N VAL A 52 -18.63 4.75 23.75
CA VAL A 52 -18.17 6.04 23.25
C VAL A 52 -16.68 5.97 22.99
N VAL A 53 -16.25 6.47 21.84
CA VAL A 53 -14.85 6.47 21.40
C VAL A 53 -14.42 7.87 20.99
N LYS A 54 -13.13 8.17 21.15
CA LYS A 54 -12.46 9.38 20.65
C LYS A 54 -11.59 9.05 19.44
N VAL A 55 -11.13 10.06 18.73
CA VAL A 55 -10.09 9.92 17.71
C VAL A 55 -8.81 9.37 18.36
N GLY A 56 -8.35 8.23 17.92
CA GLY A 56 -7.19 7.55 18.50
C GLY A 56 -7.52 6.46 19.53
N THR A 57 -8.79 6.30 19.93
CA THR A 57 -9.19 5.17 20.78
C THR A 57 -8.97 3.85 20.04
N LYS A 58 -8.29 2.89 20.69
CA LYS A 58 -8.13 1.54 20.13
C LYS A 58 -9.48 0.83 20.16
N ILE A 59 -9.94 0.36 18.97
CA ILE A 59 -11.24 -0.31 18.82
C ILE A 59 -11.14 -1.79 18.47
N ALA A 60 -9.96 -2.24 17.98
CA ALA A 60 -9.69 -3.65 17.78
C ALA A 60 -8.23 -3.99 18.03
N GLU A 61 -7.96 -5.15 18.63
CA GLU A 61 -6.62 -5.63 18.91
C GLU A 61 -6.10 -6.58 17.82
N ALA A 62 -4.77 -6.66 17.73
CA ALA A 62 -4.10 -7.57 16.83
C ALA A 62 -4.40 -9.03 17.18
N GLY A 63 -4.85 -9.82 16.20
CA GLY A 63 -5.20 -11.24 16.38
C GLY A 63 -4.01 -12.21 16.39
N GLY A 64 -2.77 -11.70 16.31
CA GLY A 64 -1.55 -12.53 16.30
C GLY A 64 -0.28 -11.72 16.07
N PHE A 65 0.86 -12.40 15.88
CA PHE A 65 2.15 -11.74 15.62
C PHE A 65 2.12 -10.93 14.31
N VAL A 66 1.61 -11.54 13.23
CA VAL A 66 1.39 -10.84 11.95
C VAL A 66 -0.03 -10.29 11.98
N SER A 67 -0.21 -9.17 12.65
CA SER A 67 -1.46 -8.43 12.78
C SER A 67 -1.18 -7.02 13.27
N ALA A 68 -2.13 -6.08 13.14
CA ALA A 68 -1.96 -4.69 13.57
C ALA A 68 -3.29 -4.13 14.08
N ALA A 69 -3.30 -3.56 15.28
CA ALA A 69 -4.46 -2.96 15.91
C ALA A 69 -5.15 -1.91 15.05
N ILE A 70 -6.45 -1.71 15.26
CA ILE A 70 -7.28 -0.69 14.60
C ILE A 70 -7.70 0.34 15.63
N PHE A 71 -7.64 1.60 15.23
CA PHE A 71 -7.99 2.76 16.03
C PHE A 71 -9.15 3.51 15.39
N SER A 72 -10.00 4.10 16.21
CA SER A 72 -11.03 5.00 15.73
C SER A 72 -10.37 6.25 15.14
N SER A 73 -10.78 6.60 13.94
CA SER A 73 -10.39 7.84 13.28
C SER A 73 -11.33 9.01 13.59
N VAL A 74 -12.39 8.74 14.34
CA VAL A 74 -13.49 9.68 14.64
C VAL A 74 -13.87 9.58 16.10
N SER A 75 -14.48 10.64 16.65
CA SER A 75 -15.22 10.55 17.91
C SER A 75 -16.67 10.23 17.65
N GLY A 76 -17.31 9.54 18.57
CA GLY A 76 -18.71 9.16 18.45
C GLY A 76 -19.06 7.88 19.19
N LYS A 77 -20.14 7.25 18.77
CA LYS A 77 -20.71 6.08 19.44
C LYS A 77 -20.70 4.86 18.55
N VAL A 78 -20.22 3.73 19.08
CA VAL A 78 -20.27 2.43 18.38
C VAL A 78 -21.73 2.04 18.19
N ASN A 79 -22.18 2.03 16.93
CA ASN A 79 -23.55 1.69 16.54
C ASN A 79 -23.78 0.18 16.57
N LYS A 80 -22.90 -0.56 15.88
CA LYS A 80 -22.96 -2.03 15.77
C LYS A 80 -21.62 -2.63 15.32
N ILE A 81 -21.51 -3.94 15.52
CA ILE A 81 -20.51 -4.78 14.86
C ILE A 81 -21.28 -5.68 13.89
N ASP A 82 -20.98 -5.60 12.60
CA ASP A 82 -21.71 -6.27 11.54
C ASP A 82 -20.76 -6.51 10.35
N SER A 83 -21.25 -6.84 9.18
CA SER A 83 -20.45 -7.03 7.98
C SER A 83 -20.59 -5.87 7.00
N VAL A 84 -19.49 -5.54 6.30
CA VAL A 84 -19.43 -4.58 5.19
C VAL A 84 -18.82 -5.23 3.96
N ILE A 85 -19.18 -4.81 2.77
CA ILE A 85 -18.46 -5.17 1.54
C ILE A 85 -17.20 -4.33 1.47
N ASP A 86 -16.03 -4.98 1.48
CA ASP A 86 -14.74 -4.33 1.34
C ASP A 86 -14.30 -4.20 -0.14
N ALA A 87 -13.12 -3.64 -0.40
CA ALA A 87 -12.56 -3.50 -1.74
C ALA A 87 -12.30 -4.84 -2.46
N SER A 88 -12.41 -5.97 -1.79
CA SER A 88 -12.35 -7.30 -2.42
C SER A 88 -13.67 -7.76 -3.01
N GLY A 89 -14.76 -7.05 -2.74
CA GLY A 89 -16.12 -7.41 -3.14
C GLY A 89 -16.79 -8.43 -2.20
N TYR A 90 -16.11 -8.84 -1.12
CA TYR A 90 -16.66 -9.81 -0.15
C TYR A 90 -17.11 -9.12 1.14
N ARG A 91 -18.09 -9.72 1.81
CA ARG A 91 -18.51 -9.29 3.15
C ARG A 91 -17.43 -9.62 4.18
N LYS A 92 -17.07 -8.63 4.99
CA LYS A 92 -16.08 -8.73 6.07
C LYS A 92 -16.66 -8.16 7.35
N PRO A 93 -16.37 -8.74 8.53
CA PRO A 93 -16.75 -8.16 9.81
C PRO A 93 -16.17 -6.75 9.95
N ALA A 94 -16.97 -5.82 10.49
CA ALA A 94 -16.60 -4.42 10.65
C ALA A 94 -17.26 -3.79 11.88
N ILE A 95 -16.62 -2.77 12.44
CA ILE A 95 -17.18 -1.90 13.48
C ILE A 95 -17.76 -0.67 12.79
N PHE A 96 -19.00 -0.30 13.15
CA PHE A 96 -19.71 0.87 12.65
C PHE A 96 -19.81 1.91 13.77
N ILE A 97 -19.40 3.14 13.48
CA ILE A 97 -19.42 4.26 14.43
C ILE A 97 -20.27 5.39 13.83
N ASP A 98 -21.26 5.85 14.56
CA ASP A 98 -21.97 7.11 14.29
C ASP A 98 -21.09 8.24 14.81
N VAL A 99 -20.75 9.19 13.94
CA VAL A 99 -19.75 10.22 14.23
C VAL A 99 -20.41 11.39 14.97
N GLU A 100 -19.80 11.75 16.11
CA GLU A 100 -20.24 12.85 16.97
C GLU A 100 -19.02 13.69 17.37
N GLY A 101 -18.78 14.79 16.64
CA GLY A 101 -17.66 15.70 16.89
C GLY A 101 -16.28 15.21 16.40
N ASP A 102 -15.20 15.81 16.90
CA ASP A 102 -13.80 15.49 16.60
C ASP A 102 -12.94 15.58 17.87
N GLU A 103 -13.36 14.87 18.92
CA GLU A 103 -12.61 14.78 20.16
C GLU A 103 -11.46 13.77 20.03
N TRP A 104 -10.25 14.16 20.41
CA TRP A 104 -9.05 13.34 20.34
C TRP A 104 -8.65 12.81 21.70
N GLU A 105 -7.98 11.65 21.70
CA GLU A 105 -7.28 11.18 22.88
C GLU A 105 -6.21 12.20 23.30
N GLU A 106 -6.16 12.56 24.58
CA GLU A 106 -5.26 13.58 25.13
C GLU A 106 -3.77 13.22 24.95
N SER A 107 -3.47 11.94 24.84
CA SER A 107 -2.11 11.43 24.65
C SER A 107 -1.51 11.74 23.28
N ILE A 108 -2.32 12.19 22.31
CA ILE A 108 -1.88 12.48 20.95
C ILE A 108 -1.40 13.93 20.85
N ASP A 109 -0.14 14.11 20.48
CA ASP A 109 0.40 15.45 20.21
C ASP A 109 -0.08 15.96 18.83
N ARG A 110 -0.96 16.96 18.86
CA ARG A 110 -1.53 17.63 17.68
C ARG A 110 -0.74 18.85 17.23
N SER A 111 0.35 19.19 17.91
CA SER A 111 1.15 20.36 17.55
C SER A 111 1.79 20.18 16.17
N THR A 112 2.03 21.29 15.48
CA THR A 112 2.73 21.31 14.20
C THR A 112 4.25 21.29 14.34
N GLU A 113 4.76 21.30 15.58
CA GLU A 113 6.19 21.29 15.88
C GLU A 113 6.86 20.01 15.38
N LEU A 114 8.01 20.19 14.71
CA LEU A 114 8.81 19.06 14.23
C LEU A 114 9.70 18.54 15.37
N VAL A 115 9.42 17.34 15.84
CA VAL A 115 10.23 16.66 16.86
C VAL A 115 11.27 15.77 16.17
N LYS A 116 12.54 16.18 16.20
CA LYS A 116 13.67 15.45 15.55
C LYS A 116 14.34 14.45 16.47
N GLU A 117 14.49 14.79 17.73
CA GLU A 117 15.20 13.96 18.69
C GLU A 117 14.38 12.76 19.17
N CYS A 118 15.03 11.62 19.29
CA CYS A 118 14.42 10.39 19.80
C CYS A 118 15.42 9.62 20.67
N ASN A 119 15.16 9.58 21.98
CA ASN A 119 16.00 8.88 22.97
C ASN A 119 15.57 7.42 23.19
N LEU A 120 14.50 6.96 22.53
CA LEU A 120 13.99 5.59 22.65
C LEU A 120 14.97 4.57 22.08
N THR A 121 15.02 3.39 22.67
CA THR A 121 15.77 2.23 22.16
C THR A 121 15.12 1.69 20.88
N PRO A 122 15.82 0.88 20.06
CA PRO A 122 15.23 0.21 18.90
C PRO A 122 13.99 -0.61 19.23
N GLU A 123 13.99 -1.29 20.35
CA GLU A 123 12.90 -2.12 20.87
C GLU A 123 11.67 -1.27 21.23
N GLU A 124 11.87 -0.14 21.92
CA GLU A 124 10.80 0.80 22.26
C GLU A 124 10.19 1.45 21.03
N ILE A 125 11.01 1.82 20.04
CA ILE A 125 10.50 2.34 18.75
C ILE A 125 9.63 1.28 18.06
N THR A 126 10.11 0.03 17.98
CA THR A 126 9.36 -1.09 17.38
C THR A 126 8.06 -1.34 18.13
N ALA A 127 8.06 -1.25 19.47
CA ALA A 127 6.87 -1.39 20.29
C ALA A 127 5.86 -0.25 20.05
N LYS A 128 6.31 1.01 19.94
CA LYS A 128 5.43 2.14 19.60
C LYS A 128 4.80 1.97 18.22
N ILE A 129 5.57 1.56 17.21
CA ILE A 129 5.08 1.27 15.85
C ILE A 129 4.00 0.18 15.88
N LYS A 130 4.23 -0.91 16.62
CA LYS A 130 3.27 -2.00 16.83
C LYS A 130 2.00 -1.49 17.52
N ASN A 131 2.16 -0.76 18.62
CA ASN A 131 1.05 -0.26 19.44
C ASN A 131 0.22 0.80 18.71
N ALA A 132 0.80 1.54 17.78
CA ALA A 132 0.12 2.49 16.91
C ALA A 132 -0.54 1.84 15.66
N GLY A 133 -0.43 0.53 15.50
CA GLY A 133 -1.05 -0.21 14.41
C GLY A 133 -0.51 0.13 13.02
N VAL A 134 0.75 0.55 12.92
CA VAL A 134 1.37 0.94 11.64
C VAL A 134 1.60 -0.27 10.74
N VAL A 135 1.17 -0.15 9.49
CA VAL A 135 1.36 -1.14 8.43
C VAL A 135 2.01 -0.52 7.19
N GLY A 136 2.52 -1.35 6.29
CA GLY A 136 3.03 -0.91 5.00
C GLY A 136 1.92 -0.32 4.13
N MET A 137 1.99 0.97 3.79
CA MET A 137 0.92 1.69 3.08
C MET A 137 1.08 1.70 1.55
N GLY A 138 2.15 1.14 1.01
CA GLY A 138 2.42 1.08 -0.43
C GLY A 138 2.07 -0.25 -1.11
N GLY A 139 1.21 -1.08 -0.52
CA GLY A 139 0.89 -2.38 -1.13
C GLY A 139 0.09 -3.30 -0.22
N ALA A 140 0.70 -4.42 0.17
CA ALA A 140 0.04 -5.53 0.87
C ALA A 140 -0.35 -5.27 2.33
N CYS A 141 -0.14 -4.08 2.86
CA CYS A 141 -0.43 -3.73 4.26
C CYS A 141 0.22 -4.67 5.29
N PHE A 142 1.43 -5.13 5.03
CA PHE A 142 2.15 -5.98 5.97
C PHE A 142 2.53 -5.19 7.23
N PRO A 143 2.31 -5.72 8.45
CA PRO A 143 2.59 -4.98 9.69
C PRO A 143 4.06 -4.56 9.79
N THR A 144 4.30 -3.26 10.02
CA THR A 144 5.64 -2.65 9.97
C THR A 144 6.57 -3.22 11.05
N HIS A 145 6.07 -3.45 12.27
CA HIS A 145 6.86 -4.01 13.38
C HIS A 145 7.43 -5.40 13.04
N VAL A 146 6.71 -6.20 12.25
CA VAL A 146 7.19 -7.55 11.84
C VAL A 146 8.40 -7.43 10.93
N LYS A 147 8.44 -6.47 10.00
CA LYS A 147 9.62 -6.19 9.16
C LYS A 147 10.83 -5.71 9.97
N LEU A 148 10.59 -5.11 11.13
CA LEU A 148 11.63 -4.63 12.06
C LEU A 148 12.07 -5.68 13.08
N THR A 149 11.44 -6.87 13.06
CA THR A 149 11.78 -8.02 13.92
C THR A 149 12.27 -9.16 13.02
N PRO A 150 13.53 -9.12 12.55
CA PRO A 150 14.04 -10.12 11.62
C PRO A 150 14.02 -11.54 12.23
N PRO A 151 13.80 -12.58 11.40
CA PRO A 151 13.91 -13.96 11.83
C PRO A 151 15.31 -14.29 12.37
N PRO A 152 15.45 -15.32 13.21
CA PRO A 152 16.76 -15.77 13.68
C PRO A 152 17.73 -16.01 12.52
N GLY A 153 18.98 -15.54 12.65
CA GLY A 153 20.02 -15.66 11.64
C GLY A 153 19.96 -14.62 10.51
N CYS A 154 18.91 -13.78 10.44
CA CYS A 154 18.82 -12.67 9.49
C CYS A 154 19.21 -11.35 10.15
N LYS A 155 19.92 -10.49 9.41
CA LYS A 155 20.32 -9.15 9.86
C LYS A 155 20.03 -8.13 8.76
N ALA A 156 19.44 -7.00 9.15
CA ALA A 156 19.31 -5.85 8.25
C ALA A 156 20.68 -5.18 8.06
N GLU A 157 20.93 -4.69 6.85
CA GLU A 157 22.10 -3.88 6.49
C GLU A 157 21.68 -2.46 6.09
N CYS A 158 20.48 -2.30 5.55
CA CYS A 158 19.93 -1.01 5.18
C CYS A 158 18.41 -0.97 5.26
N VAL A 159 17.88 0.26 5.36
CA VAL A 159 16.47 0.58 5.14
C VAL A 159 16.34 1.20 3.75
N ILE A 160 15.35 0.75 2.96
CA ILE A 160 15.01 1.32 1.66
C ILE A 160 13.59 1.87 1.73
N ILE A 161 13.46 3.17 1.50
CA ILE A 161 12.16 3.82 1.42
C ILE A 161 11.70 3.84 -0.03
N ASN A 162 10.56 3.22 -0.24
CA ASN A 162 9.84 3.22 -1.51
C ASN A 162 9.01 4.50 -1.64
N ALA A 163 9.55 5.48 -2.35
CA ALA A 163 8.92 6.73 -2.72
C ALA A 163 8.73 6.82 -4.26
N VAL A 164 8.65 5.66 -4.88
CA VAL A 164 8.59 5.50 -6.34
C VAL A 164 7.24 5.91 -6.90
N GLU A 165 6.13 5.44 -6.28
CA GLU A 165 4.74 5.66 -6.73
C GLU A 165 4.57 5.39 -8.24
N CYS A 166 4.96 4.14 -8.67
CA CYS A 166 4.97 3.76 -10.09
C CYS A 166 3.58 3.46 -10.67
N GLU A 167 2.54 3.30 -9.84
CA GLU A 167 1.16 3.15 -10.33
C GLU A 167 0.73 4.40 -11.08
N PRO A 168 0.26 4.30 -12.34
CA PRO A 168 -0.32 5.45 -13.03
C PRO A 168 -1.42 6.13 -12.23
N TYR A 169 -1.65 7.40 -12.46
CA TYR A 169 -2.65 8.24 -11.83
C TYR A 169 -2.38 8.63 -10.36
N LEU A 170 -1.78 7.76 -9.54
CA LEU A 170 -1.59 8.04 -8.11
C LEU A 170 -0.51 9.09 -7.88
N THR A 171 -0.76 10.00 -6.92
CA THR A 171 0.12 11.13 -6.58
C THR A 171 0.18 11.43 -5.07
N ALA A 172 -0.41 10.57 -4.24
CA ALA A 172 -0.46 10.75 -2.78
C ALA A 172 0.95 10.77 -2.14
N ASP A 173 1.83 9.84 -2.55
CA ASP A 173 3.20 9.76 -2.05
C ASP A 173 4.05 10.94 -2.57
N HIS A 174 3.86 11.35 -3.84
CA HIS A 174 4.50 12.53 -4.41
C HIS A 174 4.16 13.79 -3.60
N ARG A 175 2.87 14.06 -3.36
CA ARG A 175 2.44 15.22 -2.58
C ARG A 175 2.92 15.16 -1.15
N LEU A 176 2.90 13.99 -0.52
CA LEU A 176 3.42 13.82 0.84
C LEU A 176 4.91 14.21 0.94
N MET A 177 5.74 13.81 -0.05
CA MET A 177 7.14 14.22 -0.09
C MET A 177 7.33 15.74 -0.19
N LEU A 178 6.46 16.42 -0.95
CA LEU A 178 6.55 17.88 -1.10
C LEU A 178 6.07 18.64 0.14
N GLU A 179 5.10 18.10 0.87
CA GLU A 179 4.45 18.82 1.98
C GLU A 179 4.97 18.42 3.37
N LYS A 180 5.55 17.21 3.51
CA LYS A 180 6.04 16.67 4.80
C LYS A 180 7.47 16.06 4.69
N PRO A 181 8.41 16.70 3.98
CA PRO A 181 9.73 16.10 3.74
C PRO A 181 10.53 15.86 5.02
N GLU A 182 10.49 16.78 5.98
CA GLU A 182 11.27 16.66 7.22
C GLU A 182 10.73 15.59 8.15
N GLN A 183 9.39 15.46 8.27
CA GLN A 183 8.75 14.39 9.01
C GLN A 183 9.06 13.01 8.43
N ILE A 184 9.07 12.90 7.10
CA ILE A 184 9.48 11.67 6.41
C ILE A 184 10.93 11.32 6.78
N LEU A 185 11.86 12.26 6.69
CA LEU A 185 13.28 12.02 7.00
C LEU A 185 13.49 11.59 8.45
N VAL A 186 12.79 12.20 9.41
CA VAL A 186 12.81 11.75 10.80
C VAL A 186 12.24 10.33 10.92
N GLY A 187 11.12 10.03 10.23
CA GLY A 187 10.56 8.68 10.18
C GLY A 187 11.54 7.64 9.61
N VAL A 188 12.33 8.00 8.60
CA VAL A 188 13.41 7.17 8.05
C VAL A 188 14.49 6.90 9.11
N LYS A 189 14.92 7.92 9.84
CA LYS A 189 15.89 7.79 10.94
C LYS A 189 15.37 6.85 12.04
N LEU A 190 14.09 6.96 12.39
CA LEU A 190 13.44 6.08 13.37
C LEU A 190 13.41 4.62 12.87
N LEU A 191 13.08 4.40 11.60
CA LEU A 191 13.11 3.08 10.97
C LEU A 191 14.53 2.50 10.94
N MET A 192 15.54 3.31 10.60
CA MET A 192 16.95 2.90 10.63
C MET A 192 17.38 2.51 12.04
N LYS A 193 17.02 3.31 13.05
CA LYS A 193 17.32 3.02 14.47
C LYS A 193 16.64 1.74 14.92
N ALA A 194 15.36 1.55 14.60
CA ALA A 194 14.61 0.34 14.92
C ALA A 194 15.19 -0.93 14.24
N ALA A 195 15.62 -0.81 12.98
CA ALA A 195 16.25 -1.88 12.22
C ALA A 195 17.74 -2.10 12.59
N LYS A 196 18.32 -1.25 13.45
CA LYS A 196 19.73 -1.26 13.88
C LYS A 196 20.71 -1.14 12.69
N VAL A 197 20.40 -0.27 11.74
CA VAL A 197 21.22 -0.01 10.54
C VAL A 197 21.69 1.43 10.48
N THR A 198 22.79 1.64 9.77
CA THR A 198 23.42 2.96 9.60
C THR A 198 23.24 3.52 8.19
N LYS A 199 22.54 2.84 7.28
CA LYS A 199 22.34 3.28 5.91
C LYS A 199 20.88 3.26 5.53
N GLY A 200 20.36 4.39 5.03
CA GLY A 200 19.03 4.58 4.47
C GLY A 200 19.07 4.99 3.01
N TYR A 201 18.14 4.50 2.21
CA TYR A 201 17.95 4.91 0.82
C TYR A 201 16.52 5.34 0.60
N ILE A 202 16.29 6.40 -0.19
CA ILE A 202 14.95 6.80 -0.62
C ILE A 202 14.91 6.76 -2.14
N GLY A 203 14.22 5.78 -2.71
CA GLY A 203 14.07 5.64 -4.16
C GLY A 203 12.92 6.47 -4.69
N ILE A 204 13.18 7.38 -5.63
CA ILE A 204 12.19 8.29 -6.24
C ILE A 204 12.31 8.20 -7.75
N GLU A 205 11.20 8.02 -8.48
CA GLU A 205 11.21 8.06 -9.94
C GLU A 205 11.44 9.47 -10.48
N ASN A 206 12.16 9.56 -11.61
CA ASN A 206 12.60 10.84 -12.20
C ASN A 206 11.48 11.65 -12.89
N ASN A 207 10.25 11.16 -12.87
CA ASN A 207 9.05 11.94 -13.20
C ASN A 207 8.60 12.88 -12.04
N LYS A 208 9.33 12.89 -10.92
CA LYS A 208 9.11 13.73 -9.75
C LYS A 208 10.36 14.59 -9.45
N PRO A 209 10.81 15.43 -10.39
CA PRO A 209 12.07 16.20 -10.25
C PRO A 209 12.02 17.18 -9.08
N ASP A 210 10.86 17.75 -8.79
CA ASP A 210 10.57 18.61 -7.65
C ASP A 210 10.77 17.89 -6.32
N ALA A 211 10.21 16.68 -6.17
CA ALA A 211 10.39 15.87 -4.98
C ALA A 211 11.86 15.41 -4.82
N ILE A 212 12.53 15.01 -5.90
CA ILE A 212 13.95 14.63 -5.86
C ILE A 212 14.78 15.81 -5.36
N LYS A 213 14.56 17.01 -5.91
CA LYS A 213 15.29 18.22 -5.51
C LYS A 213 15.07 18.53 -4.04
N LEU A 214 13.80 18.62 -3.61
CA LEU A 214 13.45 18.98 -2.24
C LEU A 214 13.95 17.94 -1.23
N MET A 215 13.73 16.65 -1.49
CA MET A 215 14.19 15.58 -0.59
C MET A 215 15.72 15.54 -0.50
N THR A 216 16.45 15.80 -1.60
CA THR A 216 17.93 15.89 -1.59
C THR A 216 18.40 17.06 -0.75
N GLU A 217 17.79 18.23 -0.91
CA GLU A 217 18.08 19.40 -0.10
C GLU A 217 17.85 19.13 1.39
N LYS A 218 16.67 18.62 1.75
CA LYS A 218 16.33 18.34 3.16
C LYS A 218 17.13 17.18 3.77
N ALA A 219 17.53 16.19 2.96
CA ALA A 219 18.36 15.10 3.41
C ALA A 219 19.83 15.46 3.63
N SER A 220 20.29 16.62 3.18
CA SER A 220 21.70 17.06 3.28
C SER A 220 22.25 17.06 4.72
N ILE A 221 21.39 17.24 5.71
CA ILE A 221 21.76 17.18 7.15
C ILE A 221 21.86 15.75 7.68
N TYR A 222 21.50 14.73 6.89
CA TYR A 222 21.51 13.32 7.26
C TYR A 222 22.45 12.54 6.30
N PRO A 223 23.78 12.50 6.56
CA PRO A 223 24.77 11.93 5.63
C PRO A 223 24.60 10.42 5.42
N ASP A 224 23.83 9.76 6.27
CA ASP A 224 23.49 8.35 6.23
C ASP A 224 22.21 8.03 5.41
N ILE A 225 21.53 9.06 4.88
CA ILE A 225 20.36 8.91 3.99
C ILE A 225 20.72 9.35 2.58
N GLU A 226 20.56 8.46 1.60
CA GLU A 226 20.81 8.72 0.18
C GLU A 226 19.51 8.78 -0.61
N ILE A 227 19.29 9.89 -1.33
CA ILE A 227 18.21 9.98 -2.31
C ILE A 227 18.67 9.33 -3.60
N VAL A 228 17.92 8.34 -4.10
CA VAL A 228 18.26 7.55 -5.28
C VAL A 228 17.27 7.83 -6.41
N PRO A 229 17.64 8.67 -7.41
CA PRO A 229 16.81 8.88 -8.59
C PRO A 229 16.74 7.61 -9.44
N LEU A 230 15.51 7.18 -9.77
CA LEU A 230 15.22 5.96 -10.51
C LEU A 230 14.56 6.29 -11.87
N LYS A 231 14.78 5.42 -12.86
CA LYS A 231 14.08 5.54 -14.15
C LYS A 231 12.59 5.23 -13.98
N VAL A 232 11.72 5.96 -14.68
CA VAL A 232 10.31 5.61 -14.81
C VAL A 232 10.20 4.30 -15.59
N LYS A 233 9.80 3.25 -14.91
CA LYS A 233 9.64 1.90 -15.47
C LYS A 233 8.76 1.06 -14.53
N TYR A 234 7.57 0.72 -14.94
CA TYR A 234 6.67 -0.06 -14.11
C TYR A 234 7.04 -1.57 -14.11
N PRO A 235 7.09 -2.29 -12.98
CA PRO A 235 6.79 -1.85 -11.61
C PRO A 235 8.05 -1.50 -10.78
N GLN A 236 8.68 -0.36 -11.00
CA GLN A 236 9.88 0.10 -10.26
C GLN A 236 9.67 0.12 -8.74
N GLY A 237 8.42 0.39 -8.28
CA GLY A 237 8.02 0.36 -6.88
C GLY A 237 7.74 -1.04 -6.33
N GLY A 238 7.84 -2.09 -7.12
CA GLY A 238 7.82 -3.46 -6.59
C GLY A 238 8.96 -3.67 -5.61
N GLU A 239 8.70 -4.25 -4.43
CA GLU A 239 9.70 -4.37 -3.36
C GLU A 239 11.00 -5.03 -3.84
N LYS A 240 10.91 -6.14 -4.60
CA LYS A 240 12.06 -6.85 -5.15
C LYS A 240 12.77 -6.05 -6.26
N GLN A 241 12.01 -5.35 -7.10
CA GLN A 241 12.52 -4.49 -8.18
C GLN A 241 13.25 -3.28 -7.62
N LEU A 242 12.72 -2.70 -6.55
CA LEU A 242 13.36 -1.56 -5.87
C LEU A 242 14.68 -1.98 -5.22
N ILE A 243 14.73 -3.12 -4.55
CA ILE A 243 15.98 -3.69 -3.98
C ILE A 243 17.03 -3.89 -5.08
N ASP A 244 16.64 -4.50 -6.20
CA ASP A 244 17.54 -4.71 -7.34
C ASP A 244 18.08 -3.37 -7.89
N ALA A 245 17.21 -2.39 -8.06
CA ALA A 245 17.58 -1.07 -8.58
C ALA A 245 18.50 -0.28 -7.63
N VAL A 246 18.24 -0.31 -6.32
CA VAL A 246 18.93 0.54 -5.34
C VAL A 246 20.26 -0.05 -4.91
N ILE A 247 20.28 -1.32 -4.48
CA ILE A 247 21.45 -1.99 -3.89
C ILE A 247 22.02 -3.13 -4.74
N ASN A 248 21.49 -3.35 -5.95
CA ASN A 248 21.95 -4.36 -6.91
C ASN A 248 21.94 -5.79 -6.33
N ARG A 249 20.93 -6.13 -5.52
CA ARG A 249 20.73 -7.48 -4.95
C ARG A 249 19.39 -8.03 -5.40
N GLN A 250 19.34 -9.34 -5.66
CA GLN A 250 18.09 -10.03 -6.03
C GLN A 250 17.56 -10.84 -4.86
N VAL A 251 16.32 -10.59 -4.47
CA VAL A 251 15.62 -11.40 -3.48
C VAL A 251 15.26 -12.75 -4.12
N PRO A 252 15.71 -13.87 -3.59
CA PRO A 252 15.41 -15.19 -4.14
C PRO A 252 13.91 -15.50 -4.18
N ALA A 253 13.57 -16.63 -4.81
CA ALA A 253 12.18 -17.12 -4.82
C ALA A 253 11.69 -17.41 -3.39
N PRO A 254 10.35 -17.37 -3.16
CA PRO A 254 9.79 -17.77 -1.88
C PRO A 254 10.27 -19.16 -1.45
N PRO A 255 10.55 -19.35 -0.14
CA PRO A 255 10.13 -18.52 0.99
C PRO A 255 11.03 -17.32 1.31
N ALA A 256 12.06 -17.00 0.49
CA ALA A 256 12.92 -15.85 0.75
C ALA A 256 12.18 -14.51 0.72
N ILE A 257 12.54 -13.63 1.63
CA ILE A 257 11.99 -12.27 1.83
C ILE A 257 13.13 -11.23 1.82
N PRO A 258 12.85 -9.94 1.69
CA PRO A 258 13.87 -8.88 1.58
C PRO A 258 15.01 -8.91 2.59
N ILE A 259 14.73 -9.31 3.83
CA ILE A 259 15.75 -9.37 4.89
C ILE A 259 16.88 -10.38 4.58
N HIS A 260 16.61 -11.42 3.76
CA HIS A 260 17.64 -12.39 3.35
C HIS A 260 18.73 -11.78 2.44
N VAL A 261 18.45 -10.60 1.90
CA VAL A 261 19.44 -9.79 1.17
C VAL A 261 19.80 -8.50 1.92
N GLY A 262 19.57 -8.47 3.24
CA GLY A 262 19.95 -7.37 4.12
C GLY A 262 19.04 -6.11 4.02
N ALA A 263 17.92 -6.16 3.31
CA ALA A 263 17.07 -5.00 3.08
C ALA A 263 15.78 -5.02 3.92
N VAL A 264 15.45 -3.89 4.53
CA VAL A 264 14.12 -3.60 5.09
C VAL A 264 13.49 -2.52 4.23
N VAL A 265 12.41 -2.87 3.52
CA VAL A 265 11.71 -1.94 2.62
C VAL A 265 10.44 -1.41 3.27
N GLN A 266 10.27 -0.08 3.27
CA GLN A 266 9.06 0.60 3.75
C GLN A 266 8.60 1.64 2.71
N ASN A 267 7.29 1.89 2.64
CA ASN A 267 6.76 2.96 1.80
C ASN A 267 6.98 4.33 2.45
N VAL A 268 7.04 5.41 1.67
CA VAL A 268 7.26 6.78 2.15
C VAL A 268 6.15 7.24 3.10
N GLY A 269 4.88 6.92 2.82
CA GLY A 269 3.76 7.19 3.73
C GLY A 269 3.88 6.40 5.03
N THR A 270 4.43 5.17 4.99
CA THR A 270 4.72 4.40 6.20
C THR A 270 5.81 5.08 7.04
N ALA A 271 6.85 5.65 6.42
CA ALA A 271 7.87 6.40 7.14
C ALA A 271 7.27 7.64 7.84
N TYR A 272 6.36 8.34 7.17
CA TYR A 272 5.61 9.44 7.77
C TYR A 272 4.75 8.96 8.95
N ALA A 273 4.00 7.86 8.80
CA ALA A 273 3.19 7.29 9.87
C ALA A 273 4.03 6.80 11.06
N VAL A 274 5.27 6.34 10.83
CA VAL A 274 6.21 6.01 11.90
C VAL A 274 6.65 7.26 12.67
N TYR A 275 6.89 8.38 11.98
CA TYR A 275 7.12 9.66 12.64
C TYR A 275 5.95 10.03 13.54
N GLU A 276 4.73 10.00 13.04
CA GLU A 276 3.53 10.33 13.81
C GLU A 276 3.36 9.39 15.02
N ALA A 277 3.55 8.09 14.84
CA ALA A 277 3.41 7.10 15.90
C ALA A 277 4.43 7.26 17.01
N VAL A 278 5.69 7.52 16.67
CA VAL A 278 6.79 7.56 17.65
C VAL A 278 6.92 8.93 18.31
N GLN A 279 6.86 9.99 17.52
CA GLN A 279 7.12 11.36 17.98
C GLN A 279 5.85 12.09 18.42
N LYS A 280 4.69 11.76 17.84
CA LYS A 280 3.41 12.42 18.12
C LYS A 280 2.41 11.53 18.87
N ASN A 281 2.82 10.30 19.20
CA ASN A 281 1.94 9.32 19.83
C ASN A 281 0.59 9.13 19.07
N LYS A 282 0.60 9.38 17.75
CA LYS A 282 -0.57 9.35 16.89
C LYS A 282 -0.67 8.00 16.16
N PRO A 283 -1.67 7.16 16.49
CA PRO A 283 -1.88 5.89 15.80
C PRO A 283 -2.23 6.08 14.32
N LEU A 284 -2.10 5.01 13.53
CA LEU A 284 -2.46 5.02 12.12
C LEU A 284 -3.98 4.92 11.95
N PHE A 285 -4.66 6.04 11.83
CA PHE A 285 -6.10 6.14 11.60
C PHE A 285 -6.51 7.08 10.46
N GLU A 286 -5.54 7.71 9.79
CA GLU A 286 -5.78 8.53 8.61
C GLU A 286 -4.68 8.32 7.57
N ARG A 287 -4.97 8.67 6.34
CA ARG A 287 -4.00 8.60 5.24
C ARG A 287 -4.36 9.54 4.10
N ILE A 288 -3.40 9.77 3.21
CA ILE A 288 -3.64 10.51 1.97
C ILE A 288 -4.11 9.53 0.91
N VAL A 289 -5.20 9.88 0.22
CA VAL A 289 -5.81 9.09 -0.85
C VAL A 289 -5.98 9.96 -2.09
N THR A 290 -5.47 9.50 -3.22
CA THR A 290 -5.67 10.16 -4.52
C THR A 290 -7.05 9.83 -5.08
N VAL A 291 -7.85 10.83 -5.44
CA VAL A 291 -9.06 10.65 -6.27
C VAL A 291 -8.79 11.22 -7.64
N THR A 292 -8.96 10.42 -8.69
CA THR A 292 -8.48 10.81 -10.02
C THR A 292 -9.18 10.05 -11.14
N GLY A 293 -8.99 10.51 -12.36
CA GLY A 293 -9.53 9.96 -13.60
C GLY A 293 -9.62 11.07 -14.64
N LYS A 294 -9.60 10.72 -15.92
CA LYS A 294 -9.59 11.72 -17.00
C LYS A 294 -10.84 12.57 -17.07
N SER A 295 -11.98 12.01 -16.66
CA SER A 295 -13.28 12.72 -16.63
C SER A 295 -13.62 13.25 -15.25
N VAL A 296 -12.78 13.04 -14.23
CA VAL A 296 -12.98 13.57 -12.88
C VAL A 296 -12.84 15.10 -12.91
N LYS A 297 -13.82 15.80 -12.36
CA LYS A 297 -13.85 17.27 -12.40
C LYS A 297 -12.70 17.92 -11.65
N ASN A 298 -12.38 17.43 -10.45
CA ASN A 298 -11.36 17.96 -9.57
C ASN A 298 -10.46 16.83 -9.06
N PRO A 299 -9.52 16.27 -9.87
CA PRO A 299 -8.56 15.29 -9.38
C PRO A 299 -7.76 15.88 -8.20
N SER A 300 -7.78 15.20 -7.04
CA SER A 300 -7.23 15.74 -5.79
C SER A 300 -6.57 14.64 -4.95
N ASN A 301 -5.81 15.06 -3.93
CA ASN A 301 -5.26 14.20 -2.90
C ASN A 301 -5.88 14.59 -1.56
N PHE A 302 -6.63 13.70 -0.94
CA PHE A 302 -7.33 13.99 0.31
C PHE A 302 -6.65 13.33 1.51
N LEU A 303 -6.36 14.12 2.56
CA LEU A 303 -6.10 13.57 3.89
C LEU A 303 -7.45 13.10 4.46
N THR A 304 -7.59 11.80 4.59
CA THR A 304 -8.86 11.14 4.87
C THR A 304 -8.79 10.29 6.13
N ARG A 305 -9.80 10.39 6.97
CA ARG A 305 -10.01 9.51 8.12
C ARG A 305 -10.36 8.09 7.64
N MET A 306 -9.73 7.06 8.20
CA MET A 306 -10.09 5.68 7.90
C MET A 306 -11.54 5.41 8.31
N GLY A 307 -12.22 4.55 7.57
CA GLY A 307 -13.64 4.31 7.75
C GLY A 307 -14.57 5.22 6.95
N THR A 308 -14.07 6.31 6.36
CA THR A 308 -14.82 7.17 5.44
C THR A 308 -15.18 6.38 4.18
N PRO A 309 -16.43 6.43 3.66
CA PRO A 309 -16.78 5.75 2.42
C PRO A 309 -16.12 6.44 1.21
N MET A 310 -15.73 5.66 0.20
CA MET A 310 -15.12 6.20 -1.03
C MET A 310 -16.06 7.14 -1.79
N SER A 311 -17.40 6.95 -1.67
CA SER A 311 -18.41 7.85 -2.22
C SER A 311 -18.21 9.30 -1.78
N GLN A 312 -17.87 9.54 -0.51
CA GLN A 312 -17.62 10.89 0.00
C GLN A 312 -16.38 11.53 -0.64
N LEU A 313 -15.32 10.76 -0.87
CA LEU A 313 -14.12 11.25 -1.57
C LEU A 313 -14.46 11.59 -3.03
N ILE A 314 -15.25 10.74 -3.69
CA ILE A 314 -15.71 10.96 -5.06
C ILE A 314 -16.54 12.24 -5.14
N GLU A 315 -17.46 12.45 -4.20
CA GLU A 315 -18.29 13.65 -4.13
C GLU A 315 -17.44 14.90 -3.96
N ALA A 316 -16.45 14.88 -3.06
CA ALA A 316 -15.50 15.99 -2.86
C ALA A 316 -14.68 16.30 -4.12
N ALA A 317 -14.41 15.31 -4.95
CA ALA A 317 -13.73 15.48 -6.23
C ALA A 317 -14.69 15.95 -7.38
N GLY A 318 -15.95 16.22 -7.08
CA GLY A 318 -16.95 16.74 -8.02
C GLY A 318 -17.95 15.72 -8.53
N GLY A 319 -18.10 14.59 -7.85
CA GLY A 319 -19.04 13.51 -8.14
C GLY A 319 -18.55 12.51 -9.18
N LEU A 320 -19.36 11.47 -9.43
CA LEU A 320 -19.11 10.51 -10.51
C LEU A 320 -19.39 11.16 -11.87
N PRO A 321 -18.39 11.12 -12.80
CA PRO A 321 -18.64 11.51 -14.18
C PRO A 321 -19.74 10.66 -14.86
N GLU A 322 -20.50 11.25 -15.78
CA GLU A 322 -21.57 10.54 -16.52
C GLU A 322 -21.03 9.38 -17.37
N ASP A 323 -19.79 9.50 -17.87
CA ASP A 323 -19.10 8.50 -18.68
C ASP A 323 -18.32 7.47 -17.83
N THR A 324 -18.69 7.28 -16.55
CA THR A 324 -17.99 6.35 -15.64
C THR A 324 -18.22 4.90 -16.06
N GLY A 325 -17.20 4.27 -16.60
CA GLY A 325 -17.21 2.85 -16.95
C GLY A 325 -16.73 1.93 -15.83
N LYS A 326 -15.87 2.44 -14.91
CA LYS A 326 -15.32 1.64 -13.80
C LYS A 326 -14.74 2.51 -12.70
N VAL A 327 -14.95 2.10 -11.44
CA VAL A 327 -14.26 2.66 -10.26
C VAL A 327 -13.29 1.61 -9.71
N ILE A 328 -12.04 2.01 -9.48
CA ILE A 328 -10.96 1.14 -9.00
C ILE A 328 -10.45 1.66 -7.66
N GLY A 329 -10.41 0.81 -6.65
CA GLY A 329 -9.67 1.06 -5.42
C GLY A 329 -8.18 0.80 -5.64
N GLY A 330 -7.37 1.85 -5.72
CA GLY A 330 -5.95 1.83 -6.08
C GLY A 330 -5.67 2.36 -7.48
N GLY A 331 -4.51 2.00 -8.06
CA GLY A 331 -4.14 2.34 -9.43
C GLY A 331 -4.63 1.32 -10.46
N PRO A 332 -4.47 1.59 -11.77
CA PRO A 332 -5.04 0.76 -12.84
C PRO A 332 -4.35 -0.60 -13.01
N MET A 333 -3.10 -0.73 -12.55
CA MET A 333 -2.29 -1.92 -12.79
C MET A 333 -2.50 -3.01 -11.73
N MET A 334 -2.56 -2.65 -10.43
CA MET A 334 -2.71 -3.58 -9.31
C MET A 334 -4.03 -3.42 -8.55
N GLY A 335 -4.73 -2.31 -8.70
CA GLY A 335 -5.98 -2.02 -8.02
C GLY A 335 -7.10 -3.00 -8.36
N LYS A 336 -8.20 -2.90 -7.64
CA LYS A 336 -9.38 -3.76 -7.81
C LYS A 336 -10.58 -2.93 -8.21
N ALA A 337 -11.31 -3.38 -9.23
CA ALA A 337 -12.60 -2.81 -9.57
C ALA A 337 -13.58 -3.01 -8.41
N LEU A 338 -14.24 -1.95 -8.02
CA LEU A 338 -15.18 -1.94 -6.90
C LEU A 338 -16.58 -2.36 -7.36
N SER A 339 -17.25 -3.16 -6.56
CA SER A 339 -18.65 -3.55 -6.78
C SER A 339 -19.64 -2.46 -6.33
N ASN A 340 -19.20 -1.56 -5.45
CA ASN A 340 -19.95 -0.37 -5.01
C ASN A 340 -18.96 0.67 -4.46
N ILE A 341 -19.40 1.91 -4.34
CA ILE A 341 -18.58 3.04 -3.89
C ILE A 341 -18.67 3.33 -2.38
N GLU A 342 -19.52 2.59 -1.65
CA GLU A 342 -19.64 2.69 -0.19
C GLU A 342 -18.55 1.92 0.55
N VAL A 343 -17.54 1.43 -0.17
CA VAL A 343 -16.38 0.75 0.40
C VAL A 343 -15.61 1.74 1.29
N PRO A 344 -15.34 1.38 2.56
CA PRO A 344 -14.63 2.28 3.47
C PRO A 344 -13.14 2.40 3.12
N ILE A 345 -12.58 3.58 3.33
CA ILE A 345 -11.12 3.80 3.30
C ILE A 345 -10.48 3.01 4.45
N CYS A 346 -9.49 2.22 4.09
CA CYS A 346 -8.71 1.37 5.00
C CYS A 346 -7.22 1.76 4.95
N LYS A 347 -6.41 1.16 5.81
CA LYS A 347 -4.95 1.38 5.86
C LYS A 347 -4.26 1.20 4.50
N GLY A 348 -4.77 0.30 3.64
CA GLY A 348 -4.23 0.01 2.31
C GLY A 348 -4.78 0.86 1.16
N SER A 349 -5.78 1.71 1.38
CA SER A 349 -6.42 2.47 0.30
C SER A 349 -5.49 3.58 -0.19
N SER A 350 -4.88 3.46 -1.37
CA SER A 350 -3.95 4.45 -1.93
C SER A 350 -4.61 5.43 -2.89
N GLY A 351 -5.74 5.05 -3.50
CA GLY A 351 -6.45 5.90 -4.45
C GLY A 351 -7.81 5.36 -4.82
N VAL A 352 -8.61 6.22 -5.41
CA VAL A 352 -9.88 5.94 -6.07
C VAL A 352 -9.74 6.44 -7.50
N LEU A 353 -9.59 5.51 -8.43
CA LEU A 353 -9.47 5.82 -9.85
C LEU A 353 -10.82 5.61 -10.54
N ILE A 354 -11.32 6.64 -11.18
CA ILE A 354 -12.56 6.63 -11.96
C ILE A 354 -12.16 6.60 -13.44
N MET A 355 -12.33 5.45 -14.08
CA MET A 355 -12.05 5.26 -15.50
C MET A 355 -13.32 5.53 -16.30
N ASN A 356 -13.19 6.29 -17.38
CA ASN A 356 -14.30 6.48 -18.32
C ASN A 356 -14.57 5.20 -19.14
N ASP A 357 -15.67 5.15 -19.87
CA ASP A 357 -16.11 3.99 -20.65
C ASP A 357 -15.02 3.47 -21.60
N LYS A 358 -14.30 4.38 -22.26
CA LYS A 358 -13.25 4.01 -23.24
C LYS A 358 -12.06 3.34 -22.56
N GLU A 359 -11.63 3.85 -21.41
CA GLU A 359 -10.51 3.28 -20.65
C GLU A 359 -10.91 2.01 -19.90
N ALA A 360 -12.16 1.91 -19.47
CA ALA A 360 -12.70 0.76 -18.77
C ALA A 360 -12.96 -0.45 -19.67
N ALA A 361 -13.15 -0.21 -20.97
CA ALA A 361 -13.43 -1.25 -21.95
C ALA A 361 -12.24 -2.20 -22.09
N ARG A 362 -12.46 -3.48 -21.79
CA ARG A 362 -11.51 -4.53 -22.14
C ARG A 362 -11.80 -5.01 -23.54
N GLY A 363 -10.77 -5.11 -24.40
CA GLY A 363 -10.92 -5.75 -25.69
C GLY A 363 -11.36 -7.21 -25.55
N GLU A 364 -12.01 -7.75 -26.57
CA GLU A 364 -12.41 -9.15 -26.62
C GLU A 364 -11.19 -10.07 -26.46
N ALA A 365 -11.28 -11.05 -25.55
CA ALA A 365 -10.21 -12.01 -25.34
C ALA A 365 -10.10 -12.98 -26.53
N LYS A 366 -8.92 -13.01 -27.15
CA LYS A 366 -8.62 -13.88 -28.31
C LYS A 366 -7.62 -14.98 -27.93
N PRO A 367 -7.53 -16.05 -28.71
CA PRO A 367 -6.51 -17.10 -28.56
C PRO A 367 -5.10 -16.51 -28.47
N CYS A 368 -4.24 -17.18 -27.70
CA CYS A 368 -2.84 -16.80 -27.58
C CYS A 368 -2.09 -16.99 -28.93
N ILE A 369 -1.50 -15.90 -29.44
CA ILE A 369 -0.70 -15.92 -30.69
C ILE A 369 0.78 -16.28 -30.44
N ARG A 370 1.16 -16.69 -29.25
CA ARG A 370 2.52 -17.11 -28.82
C ARG A 370 3.62 -16.07 -29.08
N CYS A 371 3.32 -14.77 -28.98
CA CYS A 371 4.26 -13.68 -29.25
C CYS A 371 5.30 -13.44 -28.14
N ALA A 372 5.21 -14.15 -27.00
CA ALA A 372 6.09 -14.05 -25.82
C ALA A 372 6.19 -12.67 -25.15
N LYS A 373 5.42 -11.64 -25.57
CA LYS A 373 5.47 -10.31 -24.94
C LYS A 373 5.24 -10.34 -23.43
N CYS A 374 4.31 -11.19 -22.94
CA CYS A 374 4.06 -11.33 -21.53
C CYS A 374 5.27 -11.88 -20.72
N VAL A 375 6.08 -12.73 -21.36
CA VAL A 375 7.33 -13.27 -20.76
C VAL A 375 8.38 -12.17 -20.70
N SER A 376 8.60 -11.46 -21.82
CA SER A 376 9.63 -10.42 -21.91
C SER A 376 9.42 -9.26 -20.93
N VAL A 377 8.17 -8.95 -20.56
CA VAL A 377 7.85 -7.88 -19.60
C VAL A 377 7.72 -8.37 -18.16
N CYS A 378 7.77 -9.67 -17.90
CA CYS A 378 7.64 -10.18 -16.54
C CYS A 378 8.86 -9.80 -15.68
N PRO A 379 8.69 -8.99 -14.60
CA PRO A 379 9.81 -8.55 -13.78
C PRO A 379 10.33 -9.65 -12.85
N MET A 380 9.68 -10.82 -12.88
CA MET A 380 10.07 -12.00 -12.10
C MET A 380 10.60 -13.15 -12.96
N GLY A 381 10.69 -12.95 -14.30
CA GLY A 381 11.18 -13.99 -15.22
C GLY A 381 10.25 -15.20 -15.33
N LEU A 382 8.96 -15.04 -15.06
CA LEU A 382 7.97 -16.12 -15.16
C LEU A 382 7.39 -16.24 -16.57
N GLU A 383 6.61 -17.31 -16.81
CA GLU A 383 5.85 -17.54 -18.02
C GLU A 383 4.34 -17.25 -17.81
N PRO A 384 3.88 -15.99 -17.84
CA PRO A 384 2.51 -15.64 -17.48
C PRO A 384 1.44 -16.31 -18.34
N TYR A 385 1.71 -16.57 -19.61
CA TYR A 385 0.77 -17.26 -20.50
C TYR A 385 0.51 -18.69 -20.02
N LEU A 386 1.55 -19.40 -19.55
CA LEU A 386 1.47 -20.77 -19.03
C LEU A 386 0.76 -20.78 -17.68
N LEU A 387 1.19 -19.92 -16.75
CA LEU A 387 0.55 -19.78 -15.42
C LEU A 387 -0.94 -19.50 -15.54
N ALA A 388 -1.35 -18.57 -16.43
CA ALA A 388 -2.76 -18.25 -16.63
C ALA A 388 -3.52 -19.42 -17.26
N THR A 389 -2.94 -20.14 -18.24
CA THR A 389 -3.58 -21.28 -18.90
C THR A 389 -3.78 -22.44 -17.92
N CYS A 390 -2.72 -22.85 -17.22
CA CYS A 390 -2.81 -23.92 -16.21
C CYS A 390 -3.79 -23.56 -15.07
N SER A 391 -3.78 -22.30 -14.62
CA SER A 391 -4.75 -21.83 -13.62
C SER A 391 -6.19 -21.88 -14.09
N ALA A 392 -6.45 -21.55 -15.37
CA ALA A 392 -7.79 -21.63 -15.96
C ALA A 392 -8.31 -23.05 -16.05
N HIS A 393 -7.43 -24.04 -16.22
CA HIS A 393 -7.76 -25.46 -16.28
C HIS A 393 -7.68 -26.19 -14.93
N GLY A 394 -7.30 -25.51 -13.84
CA GLY A 394 -7.21 -26.10 -12.52
C GLY A 394 -6.02 -27.04 -12.30
N ASP A 395 -4.99 -26.94 -13.13
CA ASP A 395 -3.74 -27.72 -13.00
C ASP A 395 -2.82 -27.10 -11.92
N TRP A 396 -3.22 -27.24 -10.66
CA TRP A 396 -2.58 -26.57 -9.52
C TRP A 396 -1.18 -27.07 -9.25
N GLU A 397 -0.89 -28.34 -9.49
CA GLU A 397 0.44 -28.92 -9.32
C GLU A 397 1.43 -28.29 -10.29
N ARG A 398 1.08 -28.20 -11.56
CA ARG A 398 1.90 -27.56 -12.56
C ARG A 398 2.09 -26.07 -12.27
N VAL A 399 1.03 -25.38 -11.88
CA VAL A 399 1.09 -23.96 -11.52
C VAL A 399 2.03 -23.72 -10.33
N GLU A 400 2.08 -24.63 -9.33
CA GLU A 400 3.03 -24.58 -8.21
C GLU A 400 4.47 -24.77 -8.72
N ASN A 401 4.70 -25.80 -9.55
CA ASN A 401 6.02 -26.13 -10.11
C ASN A 401 6.57 -25.01 -11.02
N GLU A 402 5.70 -24.30 -11.74
CA GLU A 402 6.03 -23.11 -12.54
C GLU A 402 6.15 -21.83 -11.69
N MET A 403 6.31 -21.99 -10.36
CA MET A 403 6.64 -20.95 -9.39
C MET A 403 5.65 -19.78 -9.32
N ILE A 404 4.34 -20.04 -9.42
CA ILE A 404 3.31 -18.98 -9.35
C ILE A 404 3.42 -18.11 -8.10
N MET A 405 3.90 -18.66 -6.98
CA MET A 405 4.09 -17.91 -5.74
C MET A 405 5.15 -16.80 -5.85
N SER A 406 6.00 -16.84 -6.87
CA SER A 406 6.95 -15.76 -7.19
C SER A 406 6.29 -14.59 -7.92
N CYS A 407 5.06 -14.74 -8.45
CA CYS A 407 4.35 -13.66 -9.13
C CYS A 407 3.99 -12.54 -8.14
N ILE A 408 4.36 -11.30 -8.46
CA ILE A 408 4.04 -10.09 -7.68
C ILE A 408 2.72 -9.43 -8.08
N GLU A 409 1.96 -10.03 -8.99
CA GLU A 409 0.65 -9.57 -9.45
C GLU A 409 0.64 -8.15 -10.04
N CYS A 410 1.74 -7.72 -10.63
CA CYS A 410 1.91 -6.36 -11.15
C CYS A 410 1.07 -6.02 -12.40
N GLY A 411 0.48 -7.01 -13.08
CA GLY A 411 -0.36 -6.78 -14.27
C GLY A 411 0.39 -6.49 -15.57
N SER A 412 1.73 -6.36 -15.58
CA SER A 412 2.52 -6.05 -16.80
C SER A 412 2.25 -7.01 -17.96
N CYS A 413 2.06 -8.30 -17.67
CA CYS A 413 1.76 -9.33 -18.67
C CYS A 413 0.39 -9.13 -19.35
N GLN A 414 -0.64 -8.76 -18.58
CA GLN A 414 -1.98 -8.48 -19.10
C GLN A 414 -1.99 -7.16 -19.88
N PHE A 415 -1.33 -6.12 -19.36
CA PHE A 415 -1.20 -4.81 -20.02
C PHE A 415 -0.62 -4.91 -21.42
N THR A 416 0.41 -5.76 -21.63
CA THR A 416 1.10 -5.87 -22.92
C THR A 416 0.46 -6.88 -23.90
N CYS A 417 -0.57 -7.63 -23.48
CA CYS A 417 -1.11 -8.72 -24.27
C CYS A 417 -1.95 -8.24 -25.47
N PRO A 418 -1.52 -8.48 -26.75
CA PRO A 418 -2.28 -8.05 -27.92
C PRO A 418 -3.56 -8.85 -28.14
N SER A 419 -3.70 -10.01 -27.48
CA SER A 419 -4.89 -10.86 -27.51
C SER A 419 -5.84 -10.58 -26.34
N HIS A 420 -5.65 -9.52 -25.58
CA HIS A 420 -6.48 -9.11 -24.44
C HIS A 420 -6.82 -10.21 -23.44
N ARG A 421 -5.92 -11.21 -23.29
CA ARG A 421 -6.16 -12.33 -22.36
C ARG A 421 -6.17 -11.86 -20.92
N PRO A 422 -7.14 -12.28 -20.08
CA PRO A 422 -7.25 -11.89 -18.68
C PRO A 422 -6.25 -12.67 -17.79
N MET A 423 -4.95 -12.54 -18.09
CA MET A 423 -3.90 -13.36 -17.48
C MET A 423 -3.79 -13.11 -15.99
N LEU A 424 -3.88 -11.86 -15.55
CA LEU A 424 -3.75 -11.53 -14.12
C LEU A 424 -4.91 -12.11 -13.32
N ASP A 425 -6.11 -12.14 -13.87
CA ASP A 425 -7.30 -12.68 -13.20
C ASP A 425 -7.11 -14.19 -12.91
N TYR A 426 -6.66 -14.96 -13.90
CA TYR A 426 -6.36 -16.39 -13.72
C TYR A 426 -5.14 -16.65 -12.84
N ILE A 427 -4.08 -15.83 -12.95
CA ILE A 427 -2.90 -15.94 -12.09
C ILE A 427 -3.27 -15.69 -10.63
N ARG A 428 -4.09 -14.68 -10.33
CA ARG A 428 -4.60 -14.44 -8.96
C ARG A 428 -5.40 -15.61 -8.42
N LEU A 429 -6.27 -16.20 -9.26
CA LEU A 429 -7.02 -17.41 -8.91
C LEU A 429 -6.07 -18.57 -8.56
N GLY A 430 -5.11 -18.88 -9.46
CA GLY A 430 -4.13 -19.94 -9.27
C GLY A 430 -3.28 -19.75 -8.03
N LYS A 431 -2.76 -18.53 -7.84
CA LYS A 431 -1.94 -18.18 -6.67
C LYS A 431 -2.72 -18.34 -5.36
N GLY A 432 -4.00 -17.94 -5.33
CA GLY A 432 -4.88 -18.15 -4.18
C GLY A 432 -5.08 -19.62 -3.83
N LYS A 433 -5.34 -20.45 -4.84
CA LYS A 433 -5.52 -21.91 -4.69
C LYS A 433 -4.24 -22.61 -4.23
N VAL A 434 -3.13 -22.37 -4.93
CA VAL A 434 -1.81 -22.95 -4.58
C VAL A 434 -1.37 -22.51 -3.17
N GLY A 435 -1.56 -21.23 -2.84
CA GLY A 435 -1.29 -20.74 -1.48
C GLY A 435 -2.11 -21.45 -0.40
N GLY A 436 -3.37 -21.79 -0.70
CA GLY A 436 -4.21 -22.62 0.18
C GLY A 436 -3.67 -24.05 0.36
N ILE A 437 -3.27 -24.68 -0.75
CA ILE A 437 -2.69 -26.05 -0.74
C ILE A 437 -1.39 -26.07 0.08
N ILE A 438 -0.50 -25.11 -0.12
CA ILE A 438 0.76 -25.00 0.63
C ILE A 438 0.49 -24.85 2.14
N ARG A 439 -0.44 -23.97 2.53
CA ARG A 439 -0.82 -23.80 3.95
C ARG A 439 -1.36 -25.08 4.56
N ALA A 440 -2.27 -25.79 3.87
CA ALA A 440 -2.81 -27.05 4.33
C ALA A 440 -1.74 -28.16 4.48
N ARG A 441 -0.74 -28.17 3.57
CA ARG A 441 0.40 -29.11 3.61
C ARG A 441 1.30 -28.79 4.82
N ASN A 442 1.54 -27.52 5.12
CA ASN A 442 2.39 -27.09 6.25
C ASN A 442 1.71 -27.28 7.61
N ALA A 443 0.38 -27.18 7.67
CA ALA A 443 -0.38 -27.42 8.90
C ALA A 443 -0.44 -28.92 9.32
N LYS A 444 -0.09 -29.84 8.42
CA LYS A 444 -0.02 -31.29 8.69
C LYS A 444 1.38 -31.77 9.13
N LYS A 445 2.38 -30.88 9.04
CA LYS A 445 3.74 -31.09 9.55
C LYS A 445 3.88 -30.53 10.96
#